data_220f927790d669d0fd93cf5ceef60131
#
_entry.id   220f927790d669d0fd93cf5ceef60131
#
_cell.length_a   1.000
_cell.length_b   1.000
_cell.length_c   1.000
_cell.angle_alpha   90.00
_cell.angle_beta   90.00
_cell.angle_gamma   90.00
#
_symmetry.space_group_name_H-M   'P 1'
#
loop_
_entity.id
_entity.type
_entity.pdbx_description
1 polymer ?
#
loop_
_entity_poly.entity_id
_entity_poly.type
_entity_poly.pdbx_seq_one_letter_code
_entity_poly.pdbx_strand_id
1 'polypeptide(L)'
;TLVIVSSKSFSTRETQVNATAVDQWLLDNGIVGADRSRHMVVVSANPHAAEMMCLPLENQFAMWNWVGGRFSVWGGIGLPAIIALGPEAFQEFLQGANEMDRHSLEASIDQNLPALLALTAYWNSTVLKIPTHCLLPYDERLRVLVPWLQQLQMESLGKSHGINGERLKGRTGMLVWGSNGNEAQHSFYQWLRDGTGSTSIDLIWSEMPGHRYAEHYRVLLANARAQAEALVARDPKAPYFNAVSTIVLDAVTPRRLGAVMAM
;
A
#
# COMPACT_ATOMS: atom_id res chain seq x y z
N THR A 1 18.75 5.86 -19.68
CA THR A 1 18.35 5.52 -18.30
C THR A 1 18.11 6.81 -17.53
N LEU A 2 17.01 6.91 -16.78
CA LEU A 2 16.75 7.97 -15.82
C LEU A 2 16.76 7.37 -14.42
N VAL A 3 17.47 8.01 -13.51
CA VAL A 3 17.58 7.65 -12.10
C VAL A 3 16.84 8.69 -11.27
N ILE A 4 15.92 8.25 -10.43
CA ILE A 4 15.14 9.10 -9.53
C ILE A 4 15.55 8.79 -8.10
N VAL A 5 16.25 9.74 -7.46
CA VAL A 5 16.68 9.62 -6.07
C VAL A 5 15.61 10.24 -5.17
N SER A 6 14.84 9.40 -4.49
CA SER A 6 13.71 9.82 -3.66
C SER A 6 14.03 9.67 -2.17
N SER A 7 14.12 10.77 -1.45
CA SER A 7 14.31 10.76 0.01
C SER A 7 13.79 12.04 0.63
N LYS A 8 12.86 11.92 1.59
CA LYS A 8 12.26 13.11 2.22
C LYS A 8 13.29 14.03 2.85
N SER A 9 14.08 13.51 3.78
CA SER A 9 15.10 14.28 4.52
C SER A 9 16.44 14.38 3.78
N PHE A 10 16.64 13.52 2.79
CA PHE A 10 17.92 13.28 2.12
C PHE A 10 19.06 12.86 3.08
N SER A 11 18.70 12.29 4.24
CA SER A 11 19.61 11.79 5.27
C SER A 11 19.60 10.27 5.44
N THR A 12 18.70 9.55 4.72
CA THR A 12 18.62 8.10 4.77
C THR A 12 19.88 7.48 4.17
N ARG A 13 20.64 6.78 5.00
CA ARG A 13 21.98 6.28 4.63
C ARG A 13 21.94 5.32 3.43
N GLU A 14 20.97 4.41 3.41
CA GLU A 14 20.78 3.45 2.31
C GLU A 14 20.53 4.16 0.98
N THR A 15 19.69 5.19 0.98
CA THR A 15 19.42 5.99 -0.23
C THR A 15 20.69 6.69 -0.72
N GLN A 16 21.49 7.26 0.19
CA GLN A 16 22.75 7.92 -0.16
C GLN A 16 23.77 6.95 -0.77
N VAL A 17 23.95 5.78 -0.15
CA VAL A 17 24.88 4.75 -0.66
C VAL A 17 24.45 4.25 -2.03
N ASN A 18 23.16 3.96 -2.21
CA ASN A 18 22.62 3.53 -3.50
C ASN A 18 22.74 4.63 -4.56
N ALA A 19 22.47 5.88 -4.23
CA ALA A 19 22.63 7.01 -5.14
C ALA A 19 24.09 7.19 -5.57
N THR A 20 25.05 7.06 -4.64
CA THR A 20 26.49 7.09 -4.94
C THR A 20 26.90 5.93 -5.85
N ALA A 21 26.41 4.72 -5.62
CA ALA A 21 26.73 3.56 -6.45
C ALA A 21 26.21 3.74 -7.88
N VAL A 22 25.00 4.28 -8.04
CA VAL A 22 24.44 4.59 -9.36
C VAL A 22 25.21 5.71 -10.04
N ASP A 23 25.61 6.73 -9.30
CA ASP A 23 26.43 7.84 -9.83
C ASP A 23 27.76 7.31 -10.36
N GLN A 24 28.45 6.45 -9.59
CA GLN A 24 29.68 5.81 -10.05
C GLN A 24 29.42 4.94 -11.31
N TRP A 25 28.33 4.20 -11.35
CA TRP A 25 27.96 3.42 -12.53
C TRP A 25 27.77 4.30 -13.78
N LEU A 26 27.16 5.50 -13.66
CA LEU A 26 27.05 6.45 -14.76
C LEU A 26 28.43 6.91 -15.22
N LEU A 27 29.33 7.25 -14.29
CA LEU A 27 30.70 7.66 -14.59
C LEU A 27 31.50 6.56 -15.32
N ASP A 28 31.43 5.33 -14.85
CA ASP A 28 32.08 4.17 -15.44
C ASP A 28 31.60 3.88 -16.87
N ASN A 29 30.39 4.34 -17.21
CA ASN A 29 29.83 4.26 -18.57
C ASN A 29 30.00 5.54 -19.39
N GLY A 30 30.89 6.45 -18.97
CA GLY A 30 31.26 7.66 -19.72
C GLY A 30 30.24 8.81 -19.64
N ILE A 31 29.25 8.72 -18.74
CA ILE A 31 28.25 9.78 -18.53
C ILE A 31 28.78 10.74 -17.49
N VAL A 32 29.33 11.86 -17.94
CA VAL A 32 30.03 12.84 -17.11
C VAL A 32 29.51 14.26 -17.31
N GLY A 33 29.83 15.15 -16.39
CA GLY A 33 29.53 16.57 -16.51
C GLY A 33 28.04 16.87 -16.73
N ALA A 34 27.72 17.69 -17.73
CA ALA A 34 26.36 18.09 -18.05
C ALA A 34 25.46 16.94 -18.50
N ASP A 35 26.03 15.85 -19.07
CA ASP A 35 25.22 14.69 -19.47
C ASP A 35 24.70 13.93 -18.26
N ARG A 36 25.42 13.93 -17.13
CA ARG A 36 24.97 13.32 -15.88
C ARG A 36 23.65 13.91 -15.39
N SER A 37 23.47 15.23 -15.49
CA SER A 37 22.23 15.91 -15.07
C SER A 37 21.02 15.52 -15.92
N ARG A 38 21.20 14.96 -17.11
CA ARG A 38 20.13 14.42 -17.96
C ARG A 38 19.69 13.02 -17.52
N HIS A 39 20.44 12.38 -16.64
CA HIS A 39 20.20 11.01 -16.18
C HIS A 39 19.78 10.90 -14.73
N MET A 40 19.86 11.99 -13.96
CA MET A 40 19.53 11.97 -12.53
C MET A 40 18.61 13.12 -12.13
N VAL A 41 17.58 12.80 -11.35
CA VAL A 41 16.70 13.76 -10.69
C VAL A 41 16.52 13.37 -9.23
N VAL A 42 16.20 14.36 -8.40
CA VAL A 42 15.99 14.19 -6.96
C VAL A 42 14.57 14.58 -6.60
N VAL A 43 13.93 13.79 -5.75
CA VAL A 43 12.64 14.12 -5.11
C VAL A 43 12.86 14.22 -3.60
N SER A 44 12.75 15.44 -3.05
CA SER A 44 13.09 15.66 -1.64
C SER A 44 12.36 16.85 -1.04
N ALA A 45 12.17 16.82 0.29
CA ALA A 45 11.78 17.98 1.09
C ALA A 45 13.01 18.80 1.56
N ASN A 46 14.21 18.26 1.42
CA ASN A 46 15.43 19.00 1.68
C ASN A 46 15.74 19.91 0.48
N PRO A 47 15.75 21.25 0.65
CA PRO A 47 15.96 22.18 -0.45
C PRO A 47 17.35 22.07 -1.09
N HIS A 48 18.33 21.46 -0.41
CA HIS A 48 19.70 21.30 -0.86
C HIS A 48 19.99 19.89 -1.46
N ALA A 49 18.97 19.08 -1.68
CA ALA A 49 19.19 17.69 -2.10
C ALA A 49 19.87 17.57 -3.48
N ALA A 50 19.51 18.41 -4.45
CA ALA A 50 20.18 18.47 -5.75
C ALA A 50 21.64 18.93 -5.62
N GLU A 51 21.90 19.97 -4.82
CA GLU A 51 23.25 20.48 -4.54
C GLU A 51 24.13 19.39 -3.91
N MET A 52 23.60 18.63 -2.95
CA MET A 52 24.32 17.51 -2.33
C MET A 52 24.70 16.40 -3.32
N MET A 53 23.97 16.29 -4.42
CA MET A 53 24.25 15.38 -5.54
C MET A 53 25.01 16.06 -6.69
N CYS A 54 25.44 17.29 -6.53
CA CYS A 54 26.06 18.11 -7.59
C CYS A 54 25.20 18.15 -8.87
N LEU A 55 23.89 18.28 -8.73
CA LEU A 55 22.92 18.42 -9.79
C LEU A 55 22.38 19.85 -9.87
N PRO A 56 21.97 20.33 -11.05
CA PRO A 56 21.24 21.58 -11.18
C PRO A 56 19.94 21.58 -10.36
N LEU A 57 19.52 22.77 -9.92
CA LEU A 57 18.31 22.91 -9.10
C LEU A 57 17.03 22.47 -9.84
N GLU A 58 16.97 22.65 -11.15
CA GLU A 58 15.88 22.20 -12.01
C GLU A 58 15.69 20.67 -12.01
N ASN A 59 16.69 19.91 -11.56
CA ASN A 59 16.60 18.46 -11.39
C ASN A 59 16.01 18.05 -10.04
N GLN A 60 15.61 19.04 -9.20
CA GLN A 60 14.96 18.76 -7.92
C GLN A 60 13.45 18.97 -8.01
N PHE A 61 12.71 17.90 -7.70
CA PHE A 61 11.28 17.91 -7.51
C PHE A 61 10.97 18.02 -6.01
N ALA A 62 10.15 18.98 -5.65
CA ALA A 62 9.82 19.24 -4.26
C ALA A 62 8.84 18.22 -3.70
N MET A 63 9.03 17.84 -2.45
CA MET A 63 7.98 17.30 -1.59
C MET A 63 7.91 18.12 -0.29
N TRP A 64 6.78 18.04 0.40
CA TRP A 64 6.49 18.92 1.52
C TRP A 64 6.85 18.26 2.85
N ASN A 65 7.39 19.02 3.80
CA ASN A 65 7.78 18.54 5.11
C ASN A 65 6.62 17.96 5.94
N TRP A 66 5.39 18.43 5.70
CA TRP A 66 4.19 17.95 6.37
C TRP A 66 3.66 16.62 5.79
N VAL A 67 4.15 16.18 4.62
CA VAL A 67 3.79 14.89 4.02
C VAL A 67 4.65 13.78 4.62
N GLY A 68 4.03 12.80 5.27
CA GLY A 68 4.72 11.59 5.72
C GLY A 68 5.17 10.72 4.53
N GLY A 69 6.32 10.05 4.64
CA GLY A 69 6.87 9.22 3.54
C GLY A 69 5.89 8.17 3.03
N ARG A 70 5.22 7.44 3.93
CA ARG A 70 4.23 6.41 3.59
C ARG A 70 2.94 6.94 2.96
N PHE A 71 2.69 8.25 3.05
CA PHE A 71 1.56 8.96 2.46
C PHE A 71 1.96 9.80 1.24
N SER A 72 3.16 9.62 0.68
CA SER A 72 3.75 10.56 -0.26
C SER A 72 3.52 10.23 -1.74
N VAL A 73 2.93 9.10 -2.06
CA VAL A 73 2.65 8.68 -3.44
C VAL A 73 1.77 9.69 -4.21
N TRP A 74 0.95 10.46 -3.50
CA TRP A 74 0.07 11.49 -4.05
C TRP A 74 0.78 12.74 -4.56
N GLY A 75 2.06 12.92 -4.26
CA GLY A 75 2.87 14.07 -4.60
C GLY A 75 4.11 13.71 -5.42
N GLY A 76 5.20 14.46 -5.22
CA GLY A 76 6.44 14.32 -5.98
C GLY A 76 7.05 12.91 -5.99
N ILE A 77 6.84 12.12 -4.93
CA ILE A 77 7.26 10.71 -4.87
C ILE A 77 6.54 9.84 -5.93
N GLY A 78 5.36 10.28 -6.41
CA GLY A 78 4.65 9.64 -7.52
C GLY A 78 5.31 9.82 -8.90
N LEU A 79 6.40 10.59 -9.02
CA LEU A 79 7.07 10.85 -10.29
C LEU A 79 7.41 9.58 -11.10
N PRO A 80 7.91 8.47 -10.51
CA PRO A 80 8.11 7.23 -11.25
C PRO A 80 6.83 6.67 -11.86
N ALA A 81 5.71 6.77 -11.14
CA ALA A 81 4.40 6.33 -11.64
C ALA A 81 3.90 7.22 -12.80
N ILE A 82 4.09 8.54 -12.70
CA ILE A 82 3.76 9.48 -13.77
C ILE A 82 4.54 9.16 -15.04
N ILE A 83 5.84 8.88 -14.92
CA ILE A 83 6.70 8.56 -16.06
C ILE A 83 6.33 7.20 -16.68
N ALA A 84 6.00 6.22 -15.85
CA ALA A 84 5.71 4.86 -16.31
C ALA A 84 4.31 4.71 -16.92
N LEU A 85 3.30 5.40 -16.38
CA LEU A 85 1.89 5.22 -16.72
C LEU A 85 1.32 6.37 -17.57
N GLY A 86 2.02 7.49 -17.63
CA GLY A 86 1.56 8.74 -18.21
C GLY A 86 0.81 9.63 -17.21
N PRO A 87 0.78 10.94 -17.47
CA PRO A 87 0.16 11.92 -16.58
C PRO A 87 -1.37 11.73 -16.45
N GLU A 88 -2.04 11.29 -17.48
CA GLU A 88 -3.49 11.06 -17.49
C GLU A 88 -3.86 9.93 -16.51
N ALA A 89 -3.14 8.82 -16.54
CA ALA A 89 -3.38 7.69 -15.62
C ALA A 89 -3.08 8.09 -14.16
N PHE A 90 -2.04 8.89 -13.94
CA PHE A 90 -1.75 9.40 -12.61
C PHE A 90 -2.81 10.41 -12.13
N GLN A 91 -3.34 11.24 -13.01
CA GLN A 91 -4.44 12.13 -12.69
C GLN A 91 -5.71 11.36 -12.30
N GLU A 92 -6.04 10.28 -13.01
CA GLU A 92 -7.14 9.40 -12.63
C GLU A 92 -6.91 8.77 -11.25
N PHE A 93 -5.68 8.37 -10.93
CA PHE A 93 -5.33 7.85 -9.62
C PHE A 93 -5.60 8.90 -8.52
N LEU A 94 -5.20 10.15 -8.71
CA LEU A 94 -5.49 11.26 -7.79
C LEU A 94 -6.99 11.56 -7.68
N GLN A 95 -7.72 11.46 -8.79
CA GLN A 95 -9.18 11.64 -8.79
C GLN A 95 -9.89 10.57 -7.95
N GLY A 96 -9.45 9.31 -8.07
CA GLY A 96 -10.00 8.23 -7.25
C GLY A 96 -9.79 8.47 -5.76
N ALA A 97 -8.61 8.93 -5.37
CA ALA A 97 -8.34 9.31 -3.99
C ALA A 97 -9.23 10.47 -3.50
N ASN A 98 -9.36 11.52 -4.32
CA ASN A 98 -10.23 12.65 -4.01
C ASN A 98 -11.72 12.24 -3.87
N GLU A 99 -12.18 11.30 -4.67
CA GLU A 99 -13.54 10.75 -4.54
C GLU A 99 -13.72 10.02 -3.22
N MET A 100 -12.73 9.26 -2.78
CA MET A 100 -12.78 8.59 -1.49
C MET A 100 -12.71 9.59 -0.32
N ASP A 101 -11.89 10.64 -0.42
CA ASP A 101 -11.85 11.73 0.56
C ASP A 101 -13.23 12.39 0.71
N ARG A 102 -13.87 12.71 -0.42
CA ARG A 102 -15.22 13.28 -0.42
C ARG A 102 -16.25 12.31 0.15
N HIS A 103 -16.20 11.03 -0.23
CA HIS A 103 -17.04 9.99 0.33
C HIS A 103 -16.88 9.89 1.86
N SER A 104 -15.65 9.95 2.35
CA SER A 104 -15.37 9.95 3.79
C SER A 104 -15.97 11.13 4.55
N LEU A 105 -16.08 12.30 3.90
CA LEU A 105 -16.63 13.52 4.51
C LEU A 105 -18.15 13.63 4.40
N GLU A 106 -18.74 13.10 3.33
CA GLU A 106 -20.14 13.35 2.96
C GLU A 106 -21.07 12.16 3.28
N ALA A 107 -20.55 10.92 3.29
CA ALA A 107 -21.37 9.73 3.48
C ALA A 107 -21.83 9.58 4.94
N SER A 108 -23.06 9.07 5.13
CA SER A 108 -23.54 8.65 6.44
C SER A 108 -22.68 7.50 6.99
N ILE A 109 -22.59 7.38 8.30
CA ILE A 109 -21.69 6.43 8.98
C ILE A 109 -21.90 4.98 8.53
N ASP A 110 -23.12 4.60 8.26
CA ASP A 110 -23.54 3.26 7.82
C ASP A 110 -23.18 2.96 6.34
N GLN A 111 -22.78 3.98 5.59
CA GLN A 111 -22.34 3.88 4.19
C GLN A 111 -20.89 4.36 3.98
N ASN A 112 -20.28 4.90 5.01
CA ASN A 112 -18.93 5.47 4.95
C ASN A 112 -17.87 4.36 4.98
N LEU A 113 -17.32 3.98 3.83
CA LEU A 113 -16.39 2.86 3.70
C LEU A 113 -15.14 3.00 4.58
N PRO A 114 -14.41 4.12 4.59
CA PRO A 114 -13.27 4.32 5.49
C PRO A 114 -13.64 4.20 6.97
N ALA A 115 -14.76 4.79 7.37
CA ALA A 115 -15.23 4.71 8.75
C ALA A 115 -15.63 3.28 9.15
N LEU A 116 -16.32 2.55 8.28
CA LEU A 116 -16.71 1.16 8.51
C LEU A 116 -15.47 0.25 8.63
N LEU A 117 -14.46 0.43 7.77
CA LEU A 117 -13.21 -0.31 7.88
C LEU A 117 -12.47 -0.01 9.19
N ALA A 118 -12.36 1.26 9.55
CA ALA A 118 -11.73 1.67 10.81
C ALA A 118 -12.45 1.10 12.03
N LEU A 119 -13.78 1.17 12.06
CA LEU A 119 -14.62 0.61 13.13
C LEU A 119 -14.49 -0.91 13.21
N THR A 120 -14.47 -1.59 12.06
CA THR A 120 -14.28 -3.04 11.99
C THR A 120 -12.90 -3.44 12.51
N ALA A 121 -11.85 -2.73 12.09
CA ALA A 121 -10.49 -2.97 12.58
C ALA A 121 -10.37 -2.73 14.09
N TYR A 122 -10.97 -1.65 14.59
CA TYR A 122 -11.05 -1.36 16.03
C TYR A 122 -11.79 -2.46 16.79
N TRP A 123 -12.97 -2.87 16.31
CA TRP A 123 -13.75 -3.95 16.90
C TRP A 123 -12.97 -5.25 16.95
N ASN A 124 -12.39 -5.67 15.83
CA ASN A 124 -11.61 -6.88 15.74
C ASN A 124 -10.41 -6.88 16.70
N SER A 125 -9.63 -5.82 16.72
CA SER A 125 -8.43 -5.72 17.55
C SER A 125 -8.72 -5.53 19.04
N THR A 126 -9.70 -4.68 19.38
CA THR A 126 -9.93 -4.21 20.73
C THR A 126 -11.01 -5.00 21.47
N VAL A 127 -12.13 -5.30 20.81
CA VAL A 127 -13.25 -6.05 21.41
C VAL A 127 -13.02 -7.55 21.27
N LEU A 128 -12.81 -8.04 20.05
CA LEU A 128 -12.62 -9.46 19.76
C LEU A 128 -11.20 -9.95 20.08
N LYS A 129 -10.27 -9.05 20.38
CA LYS A 129 -8.87 -9.36 20.71
C LYS A 129 -8.11 -10.12 19.61
N ILE A 130 -8.54 -9.99 18.36
CA ILE A 130 -7.86 -10.59 17.21
C ILE A 130 -6.51 -9.90 17.02
N PRO A 131 -5.39 -10.65 16.99
CA PRO A 131 -4.05 -10.06 16.98
C PRO A 131 -3.54 -9.69 15.59
N THR A 132 -4.12 -10.28 14.54
CA THR A 132 -3.57 -10.20 13.18
C THR A 132 -4.64 -9.86 12.14
N HIS A 133 -4.21 -9.22 11.07
CA HIS A 133 -5.02 -8.86 9.91
C HIS A 133 -4.35 -9.39 8.65
N CYS A 134 -5.04 -10.26 7.93
CA CYS A 134 -4.58 -10.90 6.72
C CYS A 134 -5.23 -10.25 5.50
N LEU A 135 -4.42 -9.74 4.54
CA LEU A 135 -4.92 -9.21 3.27
C LEU A 135 -4.62 -10.20 2.14
N LEU A 136 -5.65 -10.56 1.38
CA LEU A 136 -5.61 -11.56 0.32
C LEU A 136 -6.08 -10.95 -1.01
N PRO A 137 -5.22 -10.25 -1.76
CA PRO A 137 -5.55 -9.80 -3.09
C PRO A 137 -5.61 -10.96 -4.09
N TYR A 138 -6.72 -11.07 -4.82
CA TYR A 138 -6.94 -12.03 -5.91
C TYR A 138 -6.77 -11.38 -7.29
N ASP A 139 -5.84 -10.45 -7.38
CA ASP A 139 -5.43 -9.84 -8.63
C ASP A 139 -3.93 -9.51 -8.52
N GLU A 140 -3.13 -9.97 -9.47
CA GLU A 140 -1.67 -9.82 -9.43
C GLU A 140 -1.24 -8.33 -9.40
N ARG A 141 -2.04 -7.45 -10.01
CA ARG A 141 -1.80 -6.00 -9.99
C ARG A 141 -1.87 -5.40 -8.58
N LEU A 142 -2.55 -6.08 -7.65
CA LEU A 142 -2.73 -5.67 -6.25
C LEU A 142 -1.74 -6.35 -5.29
N ARG A 143 -0.83 -7.19 -5.79
CA ARG A 143 0.13 -7.97 -5.00
C ARG A 143 0.91 -7.14 -3.99
N VAL A 144 1.30 -5.93 -4.37
CA VAL A 144 2.11 -5.05 -3.52
C VAL A 144 1.31 -4.27 -2.47
N LEU A 145 -0.02 -4.42 -2.42
CA LEU A 145 -0.83 -3.80 -1.37
C LEU A 145 -0.47 -4.34 0.03
N VAL A 146 -0.11 -5.61 0.14
CA VAL A 146 0.26 -6.20 1.44
C VAL A 146 1.47 -5.50 2.05
N PRO A 147 2.65 -5.45 1.42
CA PRO A 147 3.81 -4.76 1.99
C PRO A 147 3.59 -3.24 2.13
N TRP A 148 2.81 -2.62 1.25
CA TRP A 148 2.44 -1.21 1.40
C TRP A 148 1.60 -0.98 2.66
N LEU A 149 0.55 -1.80 2.88
CA LEU A 149 -0.33 -1.70 4.05
C LEU A 149 0.43 -2.02 5.36
N GLN A 150 1.41 -2.91 5.32
CA GLN A 150 2.29 -3.17 6.46
C GLN A 150 2.97 -1.90 6.95
N GLN A 151 3.60 -1.15 6.06
CA GLN A 151 4.22 0.12 6.43
C GLN A 151 3.16 1.14 6.85
N LEU A 152 2.07 1.27 6.08
CA LEU A 152 1.02 2.24 6.35
C LEU A 152 0.42 2.06 7.76
N GLN A 153 0.08 0.84 8.14
CA GLN A 153 -0.57 0.55 9.42
C GLN A 153 0.42 0.26 10.55
N MET A 154 1.36 -0.66 10.34
CA MET A 154 2.20 -1.15 11.44
C MET A 154 3.21 -0.10 11.89
N GLU A 155 3.81 0.66 10.98
CA GLU A 155 4.71 1.75 11.35
C GLU A 155 3.94 2.95 11.93
N SER A 156 2.73 3.23 11.46
CA SER A 156 1.90 4.31 11.99
C SER A 156 1.37 3.99 13.38
N LEU A 157 0.79 2.80 13.57
CA LEU A 157 0.14 2.38 14.80
C LEU A 157 1.06 1.67 15.80
N GLY A 158 2.22 1.19 15.36
CA GLY A 158 3.20 0.48 16.19
C GLY A 158 3.90 1.42 17.19
N LYS A 159 3.14 2.08 18.05
CA LYS A 159 3.61 3.02 19.06
C LYS A 159 3.24 2.53 20.45
N SER A 160 4.17 2.64 21.40
CA SER A 160 3.96 2.25 22.81
C SER A 160 3.54 3.41 23.70
N HIS A 161 3.59 4.64 23.18
CA HIS A 161 3.26 5.86 23.92
C HIS A 161 2.23 6.68 23.15
N GLY A 162 1.34 7.34 23.87
CA GLY A 162 0.40 8.31 23.34
C GLY A 162 1.05 9.65 23.01
N ILE A 163 0.28 10.57 22.47
CA ILE A 163 0.75 11.90 22.03
C ILE A 163 1.32 12.75 23.19
N ASN A 164 0.85 12.51 24.41
CA ASN A 164 1.31 13.23 25.62
C ASN A 164 2.46 12.47 26.34
N GLY A 165 3.02 11.42 25.73
CA GLY A 165 4.12 10.64 26.29
C GLY A 165 3.70 9.55 27.28
N GLU A 166 2.41 9.36 27.58
CA GLU A 166 1.91 8.30 28.44
C GLU A 166 2.08 6.92 27.79
N ARG A 167 2.39 5.92 28.58
CA ARG A 167 2.47 4.54 28.10
C ARG A 167 1.09 3.97 27.83
N LEU A 168 0.86 3.48 26.62
CA LEU A 168 -0.40 2.86 26.24
C LEU A 168 -0.57 1.49 26.88
N LYS A 169 -1.78 1.21 27.39
CA LYS A 169 -2.11 -0.05 28.07
C LYS A 169 -2.75 -1.08 27.14
N GLY A 170 -3.28 -0.63 25.98
CA GLY A 170 -3.97 -1.46 24.99
C GLY A 170 -3.10 -1.79 23.78
N ARG A 171 -3.66 -2.57 22.88
CA ARG A 171 -3.07 -2.80 21.54
C ARG A 171 -3.24 -1.55 20.70
N THR A 172 -2.21 -1.21 19.93
CA THR A 172 -2.20 -0.03 19.05
C THR A 172 -2.44 -0.37 17.59
N GLY A 173 -2.56 -1.64 17.26
CA GLY A 173 -2.82 -2.13 15.91
C GLY A 173 -2.70 -3.64 15.85
N MET A 174 -2.99 -4.20 14.68
CA MET A 174 -2.84 -5.62 14.38
C MET A 174 -1.56 -5.84 13.57
N LEU A 175 -1.02 -7.06 13.64
CA LEU A 175 0.02 -7.51 12.71
C LEU A 175 -0.60 -7.68 11.33
N VAL A 176 -0.19 -6.88 10.36
CA VAL A 176 -0.63 -7.00 8.96
C VAL A 176 0.24 -8.00 8.22
N TRP A 177 -0.37 -8.97 7.55
CA TRP A 177 0.30 -9.99 6.76
C TRP A 177 -0.59 -10.44 5.60
N GLY A 178 -0.10 -11.31 4.76
CA GLY A 178 -0.86 -11.84 3.64
C GLY A 178 0.02 -12.11 2.42
N SER A 179 -0.61 -12.49 1.35
CA SER A 179 -0.01 -12.73 0.03
C SER A 179 -1.09 -12.69 -1.03
N ASN A 180 -0.71 -12.82 -2.31
CA ASN A 180 -1.66 -13.10 -3.38
C ASN A 180 -2.54 -14.30 -2.99
N GLY A 181 -3.87 -14.14 -3.07
CA GLY A 181 -4.82 -15.12 -2.55
C GLY A 181 -4.68 -16.50 -3.19
N ASN A 182 -4.36 -16.56 -4.48
CA ASN A 182 -4.15 -17.83 -5.17
C ASN A 182 -2.89 -18.58 -4.66
N GLU A 183 -1.78 -17.86 -4.45
CA GLU A 183 -0.56 -18.43 -3.89
C GLU A 183 -0.74 -18.84 -2.42
N ALA A 184 -1.49 -18.04 -1.66
CA ALA A 184 -1.78 -18.26 -0.26
C ALA A 184 -2.48 -19.60 -0.01
N GLN A 185 -3.31 -20.09 -0.94
CA GLN A 185 -3.99 -21.37 -0.85
C GLN A 185 -3.03 -22.56 -0.73
N HIS A 186 -1.83 -22.43 -1.30
CA HIS A 186 -0.80 -23.45 -1.29
C HIS A 186 0.25 -23.24 -0.18
N SER A 187 0.03 -22.25 0.71
CA SER A 187 0.95 -21.96 1.81
C SER A 187 0.26 -21.94 3.17
N PHE A 188 -0.57 -20.96 3.48
CA PHE A 188 -1.10 -20.77 4.84
C PHE A 188 -2.63 -20.91 4.96
N TYR A 189 -3.38 -21.23 3.92
CA TYR A 189 -4.83 -21.40 4.00
C TYR A 189 -5.26 -22.54 4.93
N GLN A 190 -4.44 -23.60 5.04
CA GLN A 190 -4.69 -24.66 6.02
C GLN A 190 -4.79 -24.08 7.44
N TRP A 191 -3.87 -23.16 7.79
CA TRP A 191 -3.92 -22.50 9.09
C TRP A 191 -5.13 -21.57 9.25
N LEU A 192 -5.50 -20.84 8.20
CA LEU A 192 -6.69 -19.99 8.22
C LEU A 192 -7.98 -20.79 8.47
N ARG A 193 -8.07 -22.00 7.94
CA ARG A 193 -9.25 -22.87 8.06
C ARG A 193 -9.29 -23.68 9.34
N ASP A 194 -8.20 -24.32 9.69
CA ASP A 194 -8.15 -25.35 10.72
C ASP A 194 -7.16 -25.05 11.86
N GLY A 195 -6.43 -23.93 11.77
CA GLY A 195 -5.47 -23.50 12.80
C GLY A 195 -6.13 -23.06 14.10
N THR A 196 -5.33 -22.96 15.16
CA THR A 196 -5.79 -22.63 16.52
C THR A 196 -5.69 -21.13 16.84
N GLY A 197 -5.72 -20.26 15.85
CA GLY A 197 -5.68 -18.81 16.01
C GLY A 197 -6.84 -18.11 15.30
N SER A 198 -7.14 -16.90 15.74
CA SER A 198 -8.10 -16.00 15.08
C SER A 198 -7.36 -14.91 14.31
N THR A 199 -7.85 -14.58 13.13
CA THR A 199 -7.37 -13.45 12.33
C THR A 199 -8.54 -12.71 11.68
N SER A 200 -8.39 -11.41 11.45
CA SER A 200 -9.26 -10.73 10.48
C SER A 200 -8.71 -10.93 9.08
N ILE A 201 -9.58 -11.05 8.11
CA ILE A 201 -9.21 -11.36 6.72
C ILE A 201 -9.98 -10.43 5.80
N ASP A 202 -9.25 -9.69 4.97
CA ASP A 202 -9.82 -8.96 3.85
C ASP A 202 -9.42 -9.63 2.54
N LEU A 203 -10.40 -10.11 1.79
CA LEU A 203 -10.20 -10.57 0.42
C LEU A 203 -10.52 -9.41 -0.53
N ILE A 204 -9.63 -9.16 -1.48
CA ILE A 204 -9.84 -8.12 -2.48
C ILE A 204 -9.72 -8.68 -3.90
N TRP A 205 -10.73 -8.43 -4.74
CA TRP A 205 -10.71 -8.81 -6.16
C TRP A 205 -11.40 -7.77 -7.02
N SER A 206 -11.28 -7.90 -8.34
CA SER A 206 -12.08 -7.12 -9.30
C SER A 206 -13.07 -8.01 -10.03
N GLU A 207 -14.13 -7.44 -10.58
CA GLU A 207 -15.10 -8.18 -11.39
C GLU A 207 -14.63 -8.33 -12.85
N MET A 208 -13.73 -7.45 -13.30
CA MET A 208 -13.22 -7.46 -14.67
C MET A 208 -11.74 -7.85 -14.72
N PRO A 209 -11.36 -8.76 -15.65
CA PRO A 209 -9.96 -9.11 -15.85
C PRO A 209 -9.14 -7.94 -16.41
N GLY A 210 -7.88 -7.85 -16.05
CA GLY A 210 -6.91 -6.92 -16.64
C GLY A 210 -6.17 -7.50 -17.85
N HIS A 211 -6.64 -8.65 -18.39
CA HIS A 211 -5.96 -9.40 -19.45
C HIS A 211 -6.97 -10.15 -20.32
N ARG A 212 -6.51 -10.66 -21.46
CA ARG A 212 -7.35 -11.36 -22.47
C ARG A 212 -7.79 -12.80 -22.07
N TYR A 213 -7.28 -13.35 -20.99
CA TYR A 213 -7.52 -14.75 -20.59
C TYR A 213 -8.77 -14.83 -19.70
N ALA A 214 -9.96 -14.62 -20.29
CA ALA A 214 -11.21 -14.54 -19.55
C ALA A 214 -11.54 -15.82 -18.75
N GLU A 215 -11.22 -17.00 -19.30
CA GLU A 215 -11.46 -18.27 -18.59
C GLU A 215 -10.59 -18.41 -17.33
N HIS A 216 -9.32 -18.07 -17.40
CA HIS A 216 -8.44 -18.07 -16.23
C HIS A 216 -8.99 -17.14 -15.14
N TYR A 217 -9.45 -15.96 -15.54
CA TYR A 217 -10.01 -15.01 -14.60
C TYR A 217 -11.32 -15.48 -13.98
N ARG A 218 -12.21 -16.11 -14.77
CA ARG A 218 -13.45 -16.71 -14.25
C ARG A 218 -13.19 -17.76 -13.19
N VAL A 219 -12.18 -18.63 -13.40
CA VAL A 219 -11.77 -19.63 -12.43
C VAL A 219 -11.18 -18.97 -11.17
N LEU A 220 -10.31 -17.97 -11.33
CA LEU A 220 -9.74 -17.23 -10.21
C LEU A 220 -10.82 -16.55 -9.35
N LEU A 221 -11.79 -15.90 -9.98
CA LEU A 221 -12.88 -15.21 -9.31
C LEU A 221 -13.82 -16.19 -8.57
N ALA A 222 -14.17 -17.29 -9.22
CA ALA A 222 -14.96 -18.36 -8.58
C ALA A 222 -14.24 -18.91 -7.36
N ASN A 223 -12.92 -19.10 -7.45
CA ASN A 223 -12.09 -19.55 -6.35
C ASN A 223 -12.04 -18.52 -5.21
N ALA A 224 -11.85 -17.23 -5.52
CA ALA A 224 -11.85 -16.17 -4.51
C ALA A 224 -13.16 -16.12 -3.70
N ARG A 225 -14.29 -16.22 -4.40
CA ARG A 225 -15.63 -16.25 -3.78
C ARG A 225 -15.83 -17.48 -2.91
N ALA A 226 -15.49 -18.68 -3.41
CA ALA A 226 -15.58 -19.92 -2.66
C ALA A 226 -14.69 -19.90 -1.40
N GLN A 227 -13.50 -19.32 -1.48
CA GLN A 227 -12.62 -19.18 -0.33
C GLN A 227 -13.17 -18.19 0.70
N ALA A 228 -13.76 -17.08 0.27
CA ALA A 228 -14.42 -16.15 1.19
C ALA A 228 -15.53 -16.85 1.99
N GLU A 229 -16.39 -17.60 1.32
CA GLU A 229 -17.45 -18.39 1.96
C GLU A 229 -16.88 -19.45 2.91
N ALA A 230 -15.86 -20.20 2.48
CA ALA A 230 -15.25 -21.26 3.28
C ALA A 230 -14.55 -20.73 4.55
N LEU A 231 -13.97 -19.52 4.50
CA LEU A 231 -13.32 -18.89 5.65
C LEU A 231 -14.32 -18.37 6.69
N VAL A 232 -15.52 -17.96 6.25
CA VAL A 232 -16.63 -17.58 7.15
C VAL A 232 -17.27 -18.79 7.79
N ALA A 233 -17.43 -19.90 7.04
CA ALA A 233 -18.14 -21.12 7.44
C ALA A 233 -17.35 -22.00 8.43
N ARG A 234 -16.38 -21.45 9.14
CA ARG A 234 -15.61 -22.16 10.17
C ARG A 234 -16.55 -22.66 11.28
N ASP A 235 -16.23 -23.83 11.88
CA ASP A 235 -17.06 -24.44 12.94
C ASP A 235 -17.44 -23.40 14.03
N PRO A 236 -18.74 -23.13 14.23
CA PRO A 236 -19.21 -22.16 15.23
C PRO A 236 -18.85 -22.55 16.68
N LYS A 237 -18.52 -23.81 16.92
CA LYS A 237 -18.11 -24.31 18.25
C LYS A 237 -16.60 -24.20 18.48
N ALA A 238 -15.81 -23.89 17.45
CA ALA A 238 -14.39 -23.69 17.62
C ALA A 238 -14.14 -22.41 18.44
N PRO A 239 -13.19 -22.42 19.38
CA PRO A 239 -12.84 -21.25 20.18
C PRO A 239 -12.15 -20.18 19.35
N TYR A 240 -11.81 -20.49 18.11
CA TYR A 240 -11.12 -19.59 17.17
C TYR A 240 -12.03 -19.32 15.96
N PHE A 241 -12.00 -18.11 15.45
CA PHE A 241 -12.81 -17.68 14.32
C PHE A 241 -12.05 -16.67 13.46
N ASN A 242 -12.50 -16.52 12.23
CA ASN A 242 -12.01 -15.48 11.33
C ASN A 242 -13.10 -14.39 11.19
N ALA A 243 -12.69 -13.13 11.26
CA ALA A 243 -13.53 -12.01 10.85
C ALA A 243 -13.21 -11.72 9.37
N VAL A 244 -14.14 -12.01 8.47
CA VAL A 244 -13.91 -11.95 7.03
C VAL A 244 -14.67 -10.79 6.41
N SER A 245 -13.98 -9.97 5.62
CA SER A 245 -14.55 -8.93 4.78
C SER A 245 -14.14 -9.15 3.32
N THR A 246 -14.92 -8.61 2.40
CA THR A 246 -14.61 -8.63 0.98
C THR A 246 -14.64 -7.22 0.42
N ILE A 247 -13.61 -6.86 -0.35
CA ILE A 247 -13.50 -5.60 -1.07
C ILE A 247 -13.58 -5.93 -2.56
N VAL A 248 -14.65 -5.50 -3.20
CA VAL A 248 -14.92 -5.83 -4.59
C VAL A 248 -14.80 -4.57 -5.45
N LEU A 249 -13.92 -4.62 -6.43
CA LEU A 249 -13.75 -3.56 -7.42
C LEU A 249 -14.48 -3.96 -8.72
N ASP A 250 -15.04 -3.00 -9.42
CA ASP A 250 -15.53 -3.22 -10.78
C ASP A 250 -14.36 -3.59 -11.72
N ALA A 251 -13.25 -2.85 -11.63
CA ALA A 251 -12.01 -3.12 -12.36
C ALA A 251 -10.81 -2.56 -11.59
N VAL A 252 -9.61 -3.09 -11.80
CA VAL A 252 -8.36 -2.48 -11.32
C VAL A 252 -7.91 -1.43 -12.33
N THR A 253 -8.35 -0.19 -12.11
CA THR A 253 -7.94 1.01 -12.87
C THR A 253 -7.15 1.94 -11.95
N PRO A 254 -6.39 2.92 -12.49
CA PRO A 254 -5.73 3.94 -11.67
C PRO A 254 -6.69 4.62 -10.70
N ARG A 255 -7.88 5.00 -11.18
CA ARG A 255 -8.92 5.65 -10.36
C ARG A 255 -9.40 4.77 -9.20
N ARG A 256 -9.68 3.48 -9.47
CA ARG A 256 -10.10 2.53 -8.42
C ARG A 256 -8.99 2.24 -7.43
N LEU A 257 -7.75 2.11 -7.93
CA LEU A 257 -6.59 1.93 -7.05
C LEU A 257 -6.38 3.15 -6.14
N GLY A 258 -6.50 4.37 -6.68
CA GLY A 258 -6.45 5.60 -5.90
C GLY A 258 -7.49 5.63 -4.79
N ALA A 259 -8.74 5.27 -5.10
CA ALA A 259 -9.81 5.19 -4.11
C ALA A 259 -9.52 4.14 -3.01
N VAL A 260 -9.05 2.95 -3.38
CA VAL A 260 -8.71 1.88 -2.41
C VAL A 260 -7.54 2.28 -1.51
N MET A 261 -6.54 2.97 -2.04
CA MET A 261 -5.39 3.40 -1.25
C MET A 261 -5.70 4.59 -0.34
N ALA A 262 -6.73 5.37 -0.64
CA ALA A 262 -7.21 6.47 0.21
C ALA A 262 -8.26 6.03 1.23
N MET A 263 -8.90 4.89 1.01
CA MET A 263 -9.86 4.26 1.92
C MET A 263 -9.20 3.73 3.19
#